data_a4d47c301f4fd0e0d256c1608ed93daa
#
_entry.id   a4d47c301f4fd0e0d256c1608ed93daa
#
_cell.length_a   1.000
_cell.length_b   1.000
_cell.length_c   1.000
_cell.angle_alpha   90.00
_cell.angle_beta   90.00
_cell.angle_gamma   90.00
#
_symmetry.space_group_name_H-M   'P 1'
#
loop_
_entity.id
_entity.type
_entity.pdbx_description
1 polymer ?
#
loop_
_entity_poly.entity_id
_entity_poly.type
_entity_poly.pdbx_seq_one_letter_code
_entity_poly.pdbx_strand_id
1 'polypeptide(L)'
;MSENKKSKKKSRRSFIHQASGAMGIVAVSAAGWPLVDQMNPSKDVEALATIEVDISGLSEGQSKTVLWRGKPLFIKHRSQNEIDEAKSVNIDELPHPENDDQRVKNPKYLVLIGVCTHLGCVPASDKGDFKG
;
A
#
# COMPACT_ATOMS: atom_id res chain seq x y z
N MET A 1 25.55 -13.75 55.05
CA MET A 1 26.41 -13.15 54.01
C MET A 1 25.82 -11.80 53.70
N SER A 2 26.47 -10.74 54.25
CA SER A 2 25.96 -9.37 54.20
C SER A 2 26.54 -8.71 52.97
N GLU A 3 25.72 -8.43 51.98
CA GLU A 3 26.13 -7.77 50.73
C GLU A 3 26.20 -6.25 50.93
N ASN A 4 27.43 -5.78 51.10
CA ASN A 4 27.76 -4.37 51.35
C ASN A 4 27.54 -3.54 50.06
N LYS A 5 26.34 -3.01 49.91
CA LYS A 5 25.95 -2.12 48.84
C LYS A 5 26.63 -0.77 49.00
N LYS A 6 27.90 -0.66 48.54
CA LYS A 6 28.62 0.63 48.47
C LYS A 6 27.83 1.61 47.60
N SER A 7 27.10 2.51 48.23
CA SER A 7 26.53 3.72 47.59
C SER A 7 27.67 4.53 47.00
N LYS A 8 27.90 4.44 45.66
CA LYS A 8 28.82 5.32 44.96
C LYS A 8 28.28 6.75 45.05
N LYS A 9 28.88 7.60 45.88
CA LYS A 9 28.63 9.03 45.86
C LYS A 9 28.82 9.52 44.44
N LYS A 10 27.74 9.90 43.76
CA LYS A 10 27.79 10.47 42.41
C LYS A 10 28.57 11.78 42.50
N SER A 11 29.76 11.82 41.95
CA SER A 11 30.60 13.00 41.87
C SER A 11 29.90 14.09 41.01
N ARG A 12 30.08 15.37 41.35
CA ARG A 12 29.58 16.50 40.55
C ARG A 12 30.00 16.38 39.07
N ARG A 13 31.20 15.91 38.85
CA ARG A 13 31.69 15.61 37.48
C ARG A 13 30.86 14.57 36.77
N SER A 14 30.50 13.48 37.43
CA SER A 14 29.66 12.41 36.83
C SER A 14 28.26 12.93 36.53
N PHE A 15 27.71 13.80 37.39
CA PHE A 15 26.44 14.45 37.13
C PHE A 15 26.47 15.35 35.87
N ILE A 16 27.51 16.18 35.75
CA ILE A 16 27.68 17.04 34.57
C ILE A 16 27.77 16.21 33.27
N HIS A 17 28.58 15.16 33.28
CA HIS A 17 28.69 14.28 32.09
C HIS A 17 27.36 13.60 31.72
N GLN A 18 26.60 13.15 32.72
CA GLN A 18 25.28 12.53 32.48
C GLN A 18 24.26 13.55 31.96
N ALA A 19 24.24 14.74 32.54
CA ALA A 19 23.35 15.82 32.13
C ALA A 19 23.68 16.31 30.71
N SER A 20 24.96 16.54 30.40
CA SER A 20 25.39 16.93 29.05
C SER A 20 25.11 15.86 28.02
N GLY A 21 25.31 14.58 28.36
CA GLY A 21 24.97 13.46 27.50
C GLY A 21 23.48 13.36 27.19
N ALA A 22 22.64 13.51 28.22
CA ALA A 22 21.18 13.49 28.06
C ALA A 22 20.70 14.68 27.18
N MET A 23 21.22 15.88 27.44
CA MET A 23 20.90 17.06 26.60
C MET A 23 21.37 16.88 25.16
N GLY A 24 22.54 16.26 24.95
CA GLY A 24 23.05 15.96 23.59
C GLY A 24 22.13 15.01 22.83
N ILE A 25 21.64 13.95 23.48
CA ILE A 25 20.68 13.02 22.89
C ILE A 25 19.38 13.73 22.49
N VAL A 26 18.84 14.56 23.39
CA VAL A 26 17.62 15.34 23.11
C VAL A 26 17.84 16.29 21.93
N ALA A 27 18.96 16.99 21.88
CA ALA A 27 19.27 17.91 20.79
C ALA A 27 19.40 17.19 19.44
N VAL A 28 20.10 16.05 19.39
CA VAL A 28 20.25 15.24 18.16
C VAL A 28 18.90 14.67 17.74
N SER A 29 18.08 14.20 18.68
CA SER A 29 16.74 13.67 18.37
C SER A 29 15.82 14.76 17.85
N ALA A 30 15.84 15.96 18.44
CA ALA A 30 15.04 17.09 18.00
C ALA A 30 15.46 17.59 16.60
N ALA A 31 16.77 17.60 16.31
CA ALA A 31 17.27 17.97 14.99
C ALA A 31 17.03 16.88 13.92
N GLY A 32 17.06 15.63 14.32
CA GLY A 32 16.83 14.49 13.42
C GLY A 32 15.36 14.23 13.08
N TRP A 33 14.45 14.60 13.99
CA TRP A 33 13.01 14.37 13.79
C TRP A 33 12.44 14.97 12.50
N PRO A 34 12.71 16.25 12.16
CA PRO A 34 12.21 16.85 10.93
C PRO A 34 12.71 16.13 9.66
N LEU A 35 13.93 15.58 9.70
CA LEU A 35 14.48 14.83 8.57
C LEU A 35 13.73 13.52 8.36
N VAL A 36 13.36 12.83 9.44
CA VAL A 36 12.53 11.62 9.36
C VAL A 36 11.10 11.97 8.95
N ASP A 37 10.55 13.04 9.46
CA ASP A 37 9.18 13.49 9.14
C ASP A 37 9.03 13.90 7.67
N GLN A 38 10.08 14.45 7.05
CA GLN A 38 10.09 14.75 5.61
C GLN A 38 10.00 13.50 4.72
N MET A 39 10.28 12.31 5.25
CA MET A 39 10.12 11.05 4.51
C MET A 39 8.67 10.58 4.46
N ASN A 40 7.81 11.15 5.27
CA ASN A 40 6.37 10.87 5.22
C ASN A 40 5.75 11.43 3.93
N PRO A 41 4.78 10.73 3.35
CA PRO A 41 4.05 11.24 2.19
C PRO A 41 3.39 12.58 2.53
N SER A 42 3.38 13.50 1.56
CA SER A 42 2.70 14.78 1.72
C SER A 42 1.18 14.60 1.90
N LYS A 43 0.53 15.52 2.58
CA LYS A 43 -0.93 15.50 2.79
C LYS A 43 -1.71 15.48 1.48
N ASP A 44 -1.16 16.06 0.42
CA ASP A 44 -1.76 16.03 -0.93
C ASP A 44 -1.77 14.61 -1.50
N VAL A 45 -0.69 13.85 -1.27
CA VAL A 45 -0.61 12.43 -1.69
C VAL A 45 -1.57 11.57 -0.87
N GLU A 46 -1.71 11.84 0.44
CA GLU A 46 -2.69 11.16 1.29
C GLU A 46 -4.14 11.47 0.88
N ALA A 47 -4.44 12.71 0.54
CA ALA A 47 -5.76 13.11 0.07
C ALA A 47 -6.16 12.41 -1.24
N LEU A 48 -5.18 12.13 -2.12
CA LEU A 48 -5.37 11.36 -3.35
C LEU A 48 -5.35 9.83 -3.12
N ALA A 49 -5.19 9.38 -1.88
CA ALA A 49 -5.09 7.95 -1.56
C ALA A 49 -6.41 7.21 -1.78
N THR A 50 -7.54 7.88 -1.60
CA THR A 50 -8.87 7.31 -1.72
C THR A 50 -9.65 8.05 -2.80
N ILE A 51 -10.34 7.30 -3.65
CA ILE A 51 -11.28 7.81 -4.65
C ILE A 51 -12.62 7.10 -4.48
N GLU A 52 -13.70 7.86 -4.52
CA GLU A 52 -15.05 7.31 -4.58
C GLU A 52 -15.51 7.32 -6.04
N VAL A 53 -15.96 6.17 -6.52
CA VAL A 53 -16.45 6.00 -7.88
C VAL A 53 -17.86 5.45 -7.83
N ASP A 54 -18.80 6.21 -8.41
CA ASP A 54 -20.17 5.71 -8.58
C ASP A 54 -20.19 4.65 -9.70
N ILE A 55 -20.60 3.44 -9.32
CA ILE A 55 -20.73 2.27 -10.19
C ILE A 55 -22.19 1.86 -10.40
N SER A 56 -23.16 2.61 -9.87
CA SER A 56 -24.60 2.28 -9.94
C SER A 56 -25.14 2.25 -11.37
N GLY A 57 -24.52 3.01 -12.30
CA GLY A 57 -24.87 3.04 -13.71
C GLY A 57 -24.11 2.03 -14.59
N LEU A 58 -23.33 1.12 -14.00
CA LEU A 58 -22.49 0.19 -14.77
C LEU A 58 -23.28 -1.11 -15.04
N SER A 59 -23.71 -1.31 -16.28
CA SER A 59 -24.39 -2.53 -16.72
C SER A 59 -23.43 -3.73 -16.80
N GLU A 60 -23.97 -4.95 -16.77
CA GLU A 60 -23.18 -6.17 -16.94
C GLU A 60 -22.38 -6.15 -18.25
N GLY A 61 -21.14 -6.55 -18.19
CA GLY A 61 -20.20 -6.54 -19.31
C GLY A 61 -19.57 -5.18 -19.62
N GLN A 62 -19.99 -4.11 -18.96
CA GLN A 62 -19.41 -2.78 -19.15
C GLN A 62 -18.19 -2.55 -18.25
N SER A 63 -17.27 -1.73 -18.77
CA SER A 63 -16.11 -1.25 -18.03
C SER A 63 -16.10 0.26 -17.93
N LYS A 64 -15.59 0.79 -16.82
CA LYS A 64 -15.36 2.20 -16.56
C LYS A 64 -13.91 2.42 -16.18
N THR A 65 -13.28 3.38 -16.84
CA THR A 65 -11.91 3.77 -16.52
C THR A 65 -11.92 5.09 -15.76
N VAL A 66 -11.24 5.11 -14.62
CA VAL A 66 -11.04 6.31 -13.80
C VAL A 66 -9.56 6.50 -13.52
N LEU A 67 -9.14 7.72 -13.25
CA LEU A 67 -7.76 8.03 -12.90
C LEU A 67 -7.60 8.02 -11.38
N TRP A 68 -6.69 7.19 -10.86
CA TRP A 68 -6.33 7.12 -9.47
C TRP A 68 -4.83 7.22 -9.29
N ARG A 69 -4.37 8.21 -8.53
CA ARG A 69 -2.94 8.49 -8.33
C ARG A 69 -2.12 8.59 -9.63
N GLY A 70 -2.71 9.19 -10.67
CA GLY A 70 -2.07 9.31 -11.97
C GLY A 70 -2.02 8.02 -12.79
N LYS A 71 -2.66 6.94 -12.34
CA LYS A 71 -2.73 5.64 -13.03
C LYS A 71 -4.18 5.34 -13.41
N PRO A 72 -4.42 4.74 -14.57
CA PRO A 72 -5.77 4.29 -14.94
C PRO A 72 -6.18 3.13 -14.04
N LEU A 73 -7.39 3.21 -13.51
CA LEU A 73 -8.06 2.15 -12.76
C LEU A 73 -9.23 1.67 -13.60
N PHE A 74 -9.23 0.40 -13.96
CA PHE A 74 -10.31 -0.25 -14.68
C PHE A 74 -11.27 -0.88 -13.70
N ILE A 75 -12.55 -0.58 -13.85
CA ILE A 75 -13.63 -1.15 -13.06
C ILE A 75 -14.57 -1.83 -14.06
N LYS A 76 -14.68 -3.15 -14.02
CA LYS A 76 -15.52 -3.93 -14.91
C LYS A 76 -16.63 -4.61 -14.11
N HIS A 77 -17.87 -4.48 -14.58
CA HIS A 77 -18.98 -5.27 -14.09
C HIS A 77 -19.04 -6.58 -14.90
N ARG A 78 -18.53 -7.65 -14.32
CA ARG A 78 -18.42 -8.95 -14.99
C ARG A 78 -19.78 -9.58 -15.20
N SER A 79 -20.00 -10.17 -16.37
CA SER A 79 -21.12 -11.04 -16.63
C SER A 79 -20.93 -12.41 -15.94
N GLN A 80 -22.02 -13.17 -15.78
CA GLN A 80 -21.93 -14.51 -15.17
C GLN A 80 -21.01 -15.44 -15.97
N ASN A 81 -21.05 -15.36 -17.31
CA ASN A 81 -20.19 -16.16 -18.17
C ASN A 81 -18.69 -15.86 -17.93
N GLU A 82 -18.31 -14.59 -17.75
CA GLU A 82 -16.92 -14.21 -17.45
C GLU A 82 -16.45 -14.71 -16.08
N ILE A 83 -17.35 -14.74 -15.11
CA ILE A 83 -17.07 -15.28 -13.76
C ILE A 83 -16.85 -16.81 -13.86
N ASP A 84 -17.69 -17.50 -14.59
CA ASP A 84 -17.61 -18.96 -14.76
C ASP A 84 -16.37 -19.34 -15.57
N GLU A 85 -16.03 -18.57 -16.59
CA GLU A 85 -14.79 -18.74 -17.36
C GLU A 85 -13.56 -18.55 -16.48
N ALA A 86 -13.51 -17.49 -15.68
CA ALA A 86 -12.41 -17.22 -14.75
C ALA A 86 -12.22 -18.35 -13.71
N LYS A 87 -13.31 -18.98 -13.26
CA LYS A 87 -13.27 -20.11 -12.34
C LYS A 87 -12.87 -21.42 -13.00
N SER A 88 -13.07 -21.56 -14.31
CA SER A 88 -12.74 -22.78 -15.08
C SER A 88 -11.26 -22.85 -15.48
N VAL A 89 -10.50 -21.78 -15.29
CA VAL A 89 -9.07 -21.73 -15.64
C VAL A 89 -8.26 -22.74 -14.82
N ASN A 90 -7.40 -23.49 -15.47
CA ASN A 90 -6.48 -24.41 -14.81
C ASN A 90 -5.39 -23.59 -14.08
N ILE A 91 -5.45 -23.59 -12.76
CA ILE A 91 -4.58 -22.78 -11.89
C ILE A 91 -3.12 -23.20 -11.99
N ASP A 92 -2.86 -24.50 -12.22
CA ASP A 92 -1.50 -25.05 -12.28
C ASP A 92 -0.71 -24.56 -13.51
N GLU A 93 -1.41 -24.06 -14.54
CA GLU A 93 -0.80 -23.48 -15.74
C GLU A 93 -0.47 -21.98 -15.59
N LEU A 94 -0.93 -21.35 -14.51
CA LEU A 94 -0.69 -19.93 -14.29
C LEU A 94 0.70 -19.68 -13.70
N PRO A 95 1.43 -18.66 -14.17
CA PRO A 95 2.71 -18.25 -13.56
C PRO A 95 2.58 -17.89 -12.07
N HIS A 96 1.40 -17.45 -11.65
CA HIS A 96 1.05 -17.16 -10.26
C HIS A 96 -0.28 -17.88 -9.96
N PRO A 97 -0.22 -19.09 -9.39
CA PRO A 97 -1.40 -19.93 -9.16
C PRO A 97 -2.25 -19.35 -8.03
N GLU A 98 -3.33 -18.68 -8.38
CA GLU A 98 -4.25 -18.05 -7.44
C GLU A 98 -5.68 -18.10 -7.99
N ASN A 99 -6.62 -18.51 -7.15
CA ASN A 99 -8.03 -18.59 -7.51
C ASN A 99 -8.66 -17.21 -7.70
N ASP A 100 -9.66 -17.11 -8.58
CA ASP A 100 -10.40 -15.86 -8.81
C ASP A 100 -11.01 -15.30 -7.50
N ASP A 101 -11.56 -16.18 -6.66
CA ASP A 101 -12.16 -15.78 -5.37
C ASP A 101 -11.15 -15.16 -4.37
N GLN A 102 -9.86 -15.40 -4.53
CA GLN A 102 -8.80 -14.80 -3.73
C GLN A 102 -8.41 -13.40 -4.23
N ARG A 103 -8.60 -13.15 -5.52
CA ARG A 103 -8.23 -11.89 -6.19
C ARG A 103 -9.30 -10.82 -6.10
N VAL A 104 -10.57 -11.21 -5.96
CA VAL A 104 -11.71 -10.29 -5.96
C VAL A 104 -12.49 -10.36 -4.66
N LYS A 105 -12.85 -9.22 -4.10
CA LYS A 105 -13.71 -9.14 -2.92
C LYS A 105 -15.20 -9.39 -3.26
N ASN A 106 -15.61 -8.98 -4.45
CA ASN A 106 -16.96 -9.19 -4.97
C ASN A 106 -16.85 -9.77 -6.38
N PRO A 107 -17.32 -10.99 -6.63
CA PRO A 107 -17.21 -11.65 -7.92
C PRO A 107 -17.79 -10.86 -9.09
N LYS A 108 -18.79 -10.01 -8.84
CA LYS A 108 -19.41 -9.18 -9.88
C LYS A 108 -18.53 -8.06 -10.40
N TYR A 109 -17.60 -7.56 -9.58
CA TYR A 109 -16.78 -6.41 -9.95
C TYR A 109 -15.30 -6.76 -9.95
N LEU A 110 -14.67 -6.53 -11.08
CA LEU A 110 -13.22 -6.62 -11.23
C LEU A 110 -12.63 -5.21 -11.21
N VAL A 111 -11.71 -4.97 -10.29
CA VAL A 111 -11.04 -3.67 -10.14
C VAL A 111 -9.54 -3.89 -10.30
N LEU A 112 -8.96 -3.31 -11.34
CA LEU A 112 -7.56 -3.47 -11.70
C LEU A 112 -6.88 -2.13 -11.94
N ILE A 113 -5.62 -2.01 -11.53
CA ILE A 113 -4.76 -0.92 -11.97
C ILE A 113 -4.30 -1.23 -13.39
N GLY A 114 -4.68 -0.38 -14.35
CA GLY A 114 -4.40 -0.55 -15.78
C GLY A 114 -2.96 -0.19 -16.14
N VAL A 115 -1.98 -0.77 -15.45
CA VAL A 115 -0.56 -0.53 -15.69
C VAL A 115 0.17 -1.85 -15.71
N CYS A 116 0.82 -2.16 -16.82
CA CYS A 116 1.63 -3.36 -16.96
C CYS A 116 2.79 -3.34 -15.96
N THR A 117 3.00 -4.45 -15.26
CA THR A 117 4.06 -4.59 -14.25
C THR A 117 5.47 -4.69 -14.86
N HIS A 118 5.57 -4.98 -16.17
CA HIS A 118 6.87 -5.09 -16.85
C HIS A 118 7.48 -3.71 -17.16
N LEU A 119 6.82 -2.89 -17.98
CA LEU A 119 7.35 -1.59 -18.43
C LEU A 119 6.39 -0.43 -18.21
N GLY A 120 5.31 -0.62 -17.45
CA GLY A 120 4.38 0.45 -17.13
C GLY A 120 3.45 0.86 -18.28
N CYS A 121 3.35 0.07 -19.34
CA CYS A 121 2.41 0.32 -20.44
C CYS A 121 0.98 0.21 -19.94
N VAL A 122 0.10 1.06 -20.47
CA VAL A 122 -1.35 1.00 -20.21
C VAL A 122 -1.98 0.05 -21.22
N PRO A 123 -2.54 -1.11 -20.80
CA PRO A 123 -3.24 -2.01 -21.70
C PRO A 123 -4.55 -1.38 -22.17
N ALA A 124 -4.98 -1.73 -23.40
CA ALA A 124 -6.28 -1.32 -23.88
C ALA A 124 -7.35 -2.21 -23.28
N SER A 125 -8.30 -1.63 -22.56
CA SER A 125 -9.44 -2.37 -22.01
C SER A 125 -10.35 -2.91 -23.12
N ASP A 126 -10.92 -4.07 -22.90
CA ASP A 126 -11.89 -4.75 -23.79
C ASP A 126 -11.38 -5.00 -25.22
N LYS A 127 -10.06 -5.14 -25.40
CA LYS A 127 -9.43 -5.42 -26.70
C LYS A 127 -8.50 -6.62 -26.59
N GLY A 128 -8.30 -7.27 -27.76
CA GLY A 128 -7.48 -8.47 -27.87
C GLY A 128 -8.29 -9.77 -27.76
N ASP A 129 -7.59 -10.88 -27.86
CA ASP A 129 -8.20 -12.22 -27.95
C ASP A 129 -8.92 -12.64 -26.65
N PHE A 130 -8.48 -12.10 -25.53
CA PHE A 130 -9.02 -12.42 -24.20
C PHE A 130 -9.99 -11.36 -23.65
N LYS A 131 -10.33 -10.34 -24.42
CA LYS A 131 -11.34 -9.30 -24.11
C LYS A 131 -11.14 -8.55 -22.76
N GLY A 132 -9.90 -8.51 -22.23
CA GLY A 132 -9.74 -7.98 -20.87
C GLY A 132 -8.47 -7.23 -20.62
#